data_32e453d19c02c6412efbce809a2efdab
#
_entry.id   32e453d19c02c6412efbce809a2efdab
#
_cell.length_a   1.000
_cell.length_b   1.000
_cell.length_c   1.000
_cell.angle_alpha   90.00
_cell.angle_beta   90.00
_cell.angle_gamma   90.00
#
_symmetry.space_group_name_H-M   'P 1'
#
loop_
_entity.id
_entity.type
_entity.pdbx_description
1 polymer ?
#
loop_
_entity_poly.entity_id
_entity_poly.type
_entity_poly.pdbx_seq_one_letter_code
_entity_poly.pdbx_strand_id
1 'polypeptide(L)'
;VLDLEKREMLLQGIDAVIKDMENRYSFIELEGGILNLIYVRYKKAYEIIKEHKEDDSIIYISGGGRAYLDSYSDWDNPLLGKMWDVEKLYEKYVMKKPKTK
;
A
#
# COMPACT_ATOMS: atom_id res chain seq x y z
N VAL A 1 -14.66 5.22 -10.54
CA VAL A 1 -15.25 4.80 -9.27
C VAL A 1 -15.07 3.31 -9.06
N LEU A 2 -14.61 2.92 -7.90
CA LEU A 2 -14.43 1.52 -7.55
C LEU A 2 -15.76 0.88 -7.21
N ASP A 3 -16.01 -0.31 -7.77
CA ASP A 3 -17.18 -1.04 -7.31
C ASP A 3 -16.85 -1.72 -5.98
N LEU A 4 -17.83 -2.28 -5.33
CA LEU A 4 -17.68 -2.83 -4.00
C LEU A 4 -16.64 -3.95 -3.95
N GLU A 5 -16.67 -4.84 -4.93
CA GLU A 5 -15.77 -5.98 -4.93
C GLU A 5 -14.31 -5.55 -5.06
N LYS A 6 -14.04 -4.63 -5.96
CA LYS A 6 -12.67 -4.13 -6.16
C LYS A 6 -12.20 -3.35 -4.96
N ARG A 7 -13.10 -2.58 -4.37
CA ARG A 7 -12.76 -1.82 -3.16
C ARG A 7 -12.38 -2.75 -2.03
N GLU A 8 -13.11 -3.83 -1.85
CA GLU A 8 -12.80 -4.79 -0.80
C GLU A 8 -11.47 -5.50 -1.05
N MET A 9 -11.18 -5.83 -2.30
CA MET A 9 -9.90 -6.46 -2.63
C MET A 9 -8.74 -5.53 -2.27
N LEU A 10 -8.85 -4.24 -2.60
CA LEU A 10 -7.83 -3.28 -2.24
C LEU A 10 -7.70 -3.14 -0.73
N LEU A 11 -8.83 -3.03 -0.03
CA LEU A 11 -8.79 -2.87 1.42
C LEU A 11 -8.17 -4.08 2.10
N GLN A 12 -8.49 -5.28 1.63
CA GLN A 12 -7.91 -6.48 2.20
C GLN A 12 -6.40 -6.53 1.95
N GLY A 13 -5.97 -6.17 0.75
CA GLY A 13 -4.55 -6.15 0.43
C GLY A 13 -3.79 -5.14 1.26
N ILE A 14 -4.33 -3.95 1.39
CA ILE A 14 -3.70 -2.90 2.18
C ILE A 14 -3.63 -3.30 3.65
N ASP A 15 -4.72 -3.85 4.15
CA ASP A 15 -4.76 -4.30 5.55
C ASP A 15 -3.75 -5.41 5.80
N ALA A 16 -3.58 -6.31 4.83
CA ALA A 16 -2.61 -7.39 4.97
C ALA A 16 -1.19 -6.84 5.09
N VAL A 17 -0.87 -5.79 4.33
CA VAL A 17 0.44 -5.14 4.44
C VAL A 17 0.61 -4.51 5.81
N ILE A 18 -0.41 -3.79 6.27
CA ILE A 18 -0.36 -3.11 7.56
C ILE A 18 -0.15 -4.12 8.68
N LYS A 19 -0.92 -5.20 8.67
CA LYS A 19 -0.83 -6.20 9.73
C LYS A 19 0.48 -6.97 9.68
N ASP A 20 0.99 -7.23 8.49
CA ASP A 20 2.30 -7.88 8.36
C ASP A 20 3.38 -6.98 8.96
N MET A 21 3.32 -5.68 8.68
CA MET A 21 4.29 -4.76 9.27
C MET A 21 4.20 -4.74 10.79
N GLU A 22 2.98 -4.73 11.31
CA GLU A 22 2.79 -4.71 12.76
C GLU A 22 3.26 -6.01 13.43
N ASN A 23 3.19 -7.12 12.71
CA ASN A 23 3.67 -8.39 13.25
C ASN A 23 5.18 -8.54 13.12
N ARG A 24 5.75 -7.95 12.09
CA ARG A 24 7.15 -8.13 11.75
C ARG A 24 8.07 -7.16 12.46
N TYR A 25 7.58 -5.96 12.73
CA TYR A 25 8.39 -4.90 13.32
C TYR A 25 7.77 -4.42 14.61
N SER A 26 8.63 -3.98 15.53
CA SER A 26 8.15 -3.45 16.80
C SER A 26 7.53 -2.06 16.59
N PHE A 27 6.78 -1.63 17.58
CA PHE A 27 6.18 -0.31 17.56
C PHE A 27 7.24 0.78 17.38
N ILE A 28 8.37 0.62 18.06
CA ILE A 28 9.45 1.58 17.95
C ILE A 28 10.03 1.62 16.55
N GLU A 29 10.19 0.45 15.93
CA GLU A 29 10.71 0.39 14.58
C GLU A 29 9.79 1.06 13.57
N LEU A 30 8.49 0.95 13.79
CA LEU A 30 7.52 1.55 12.88
C LEU A 30 7.38 3.05 13.04
N GLU A 31 8.00 3.63 14.06
CA GLU A 31 7.91 5.06 14.31
C GLU A 31 8.92 5.88 13.54
N GLY A 32 9.86 5.26 12.88
CA GLY A 32 10.91 6.03 12.23
C GLY A 32 11.30 5.50 10.87
N GLY A 33 11.97 6.35 10.12
CA GLY A 33 12.58 5.98 8.87
C GLY A 33 11.61 5.58 7.79
N ILE A 34 12.10 4.73 6.89
CA ILE A 34 11.30 4.31 5.74
C ILE A 34 10.14 3.44 6.16
N LEU A 35 10.27 2.69 7.25
CA LEU A 35 9.17 1.85 7.71
C LEU A 35 7.98 2.70 8.13
N ASN A 36 8.23 3.80 8.83
CA ASN A 36 7.15 4.71 9.21
C ASN A 36 6.49 5.30 7.98
N LEU A 37 7.28 5.72 7.02
CA LEU A 37 6.75 6.32 5.80
C LEU A 37 5.81 5.36 5.09
N ILE A 38 6.23 4.12 4.91
CA ILE A 38 5.42 3.13 4.23
C ILE A 38 4.17 2.81 5.05
N TYR A 39 4.35 2.62 6.34
CA TYR A 39 3.26 2.27 7.25
C TYR A 39 2.16 3.34 7.25
N VAL A 40 2.56 4.60 7.37
CA VAL A 40 1.62 5.70 7.39
C VAL A 40 0.90 5.83 6.05
N ARG A 41 1.62 5.66 4.96
CA ARG A 41 1.01 5.76 3.63
C ARG A 41 -0.04 4.68 3.41
N TYR A 42 0.24 3.46 3.87
CA TYR A 42 -0.73 2.38 3.72
C TYR A 42 -1.95 2.60 4.61
N LYS A 43 -1.74 3.08 5.83
CA LYS A 43 -2.87 3.37 6.71
C LYS A 43 -3.74 4.48 6.14
N LYS A 44 -3.12 5.50 5.59
CA LYS A 44 -3.89 6.59 5.00
C LYS A 44 -4.65 6.12 3.77
N ALA A 45 -4.02 5.30 2.95
CA ALA A 45 -4.69 4.75 1.77
C ALA A 45 -5.90 3.93 2.17
N TYR A 46 -5.76 3.14 3.23
CA TYR A 46 -6.88 2.35 3.73
C TYR A 46 -8.07 3.25 4.08
N GLU A 47 -7.80 4.32 4.81
CA GLU A 47 -8.87 5.22 5.22
C GLU A 47 -9.52 5.91 4.03
N ILE A 48 -8.71 6.35 3.09
CA ILE A 48 -9.24 7.04 1.91
C ILE A 48 -10.15 6.12 1.11
N ILE A 49 -9.73 4.90 0.88
CA ILE A 49 -10.52 3.96 0.10
C ILE A 49 -11.76 3.52 0.87
N LYS A 50 -11.60 3.30 2.18
CA LYS A 50 -12.73 2.90 3.00
C LYS A 50 -13.82 3.96 3.02
N GLU A 51 -13.43 5.22 3.01
CA GLU A 51 -14.37 6.33 3.05
C GLU A 51 -14.82 6.80 1.67
N HIS A 52 -14.45 6.06 0.63
CA HIS A 52 -14.84 6.38 -0.74
C HIS A 52 -14.33 7.74 -1.21
N LYS A 53 -13.12 8.08 -0.79
CA LYS A 53 -12.52 9.37 -1.15
C LYS A 53 -11.37 9.24 -2.14
N GLU A 54 -11.26 8.12 -2.80
CA GLU A 54 -10.14 7.88 -3.71
C GLU A 54 -10.11 8.84 -4.89
N ASP A 55 -11.26 9.41 -5.26
CA ASP A 55 -11.30 10.36 -6.37
C ASP A 55 -10.89 11.76 -5.96
N ASP A 56 -10.94 12.06 -4.67
CA ASP A 56 -10.66 13.41 -4.16
C ASP A 56 -9.35 13.51 -3.42
N SER A 57 -8.66 12.41 -3.21
CA SER A 57 -7.47 12.38 -2.37
C SER A 57 -6.34 11.70 -3.10
N ILE A 58 -5.12 12.07 -2.74
CA ILE A 58 -3.93 11.44 -3.31
C ILE A 58 -3.54 10.26 -2.45
N ILE A 59 -3.32 9.13 -3.09
CA ILE A 59 -2.92 7.90 -2.42
C ILE A 59 -1.48 7.59 -2.81
N TYR A 60 -0.62 7.47 -1.81
CA TYR A 60 0.81 7.30 -2.03
C TYR A 60 1.30 5.90 -1.65
N ILE A 61 0.79 4.87 -2.30
CA ILE A 61 1.31 3.53 -2.03
C ILE A 61 2.23 3.01 -3.15
N SER A 62 2.19 3.64 -4.31
CA SER A 62 3.08 3.24 -5.40
C SER A 62 4.53 3.46 -5.01
N GLY A 63 5.36 2.48 -5.31
CA GLY A 63 6.77 2.60 -5.02
C GLY A 63 7.17 2.18 -3.62
N GLY A 64 6.21 1.75 -2.79
CA GLY A 64 6.52 1.33 -1.43
C GLY A 64 7.47 0.14 -1.39
N GLY A 65 7.25 -0.84 -2.24
CA GLY A 65 8.13 -2.00 -2.30
C GLY A 65 9.54 -1.63 -2.71
N ARG A 66 9.67 -0.72 -3.66
CA ARG A 66 10.97 -0.27 -4.11
C ARG A 66 11.70 0.50 -3.01
N ALA A 67 10.98 1.37 -2.31
CA ALA A 67 11.56 2.11 -1.21
C ALA A 67 12.05 1.17 -0.12
N TYR A 68 11.29 0.13 0.15
CA TYR A 68 11.68 -0.86 1.14
C TYR A 68 12.98 -1.56 0.72
N LEU A 69 13.05 -1.98 -0.54
CA LEU A 69 14.24 -2.66 -1.05
C LEU A 69 15.47 -1.77 -1.03
N ASP A 70 15.30 -0.50 -1.35
CA ASP A 70 16.42 0.44 -1.33
C ASP A 70 17.02 0.55 0.06
N SER A 71 16.20 0.37 1.09
CA SER A 71 16.65 0.51 2.47
C SER A 71 17.10 -0.79 3.08
N TYR A 72 16.49 -1.90 2.72
CA TYR A 72 16.71 -3.16 3.43
C TYR A 72 17.26 -4.28 2.56
N SER A 73 17.12 -4.19 1.25
CA SER A 73 17.61 -5.23 0.33
C SER A 73 17.10 -6.62 0.70
N ASP A 74 15.89 -6.69 1.16
CA ASP A 74 15.31 -7.92 1.71
C ASP A 74 14.38 -8.57 0.71
N TRP A 75 14.96 -9.12 -0.35
CA TRP A 75 14.20 -9.58 -1.51
C TRP A 75 13.25 -10.74 -1.21
N ASP A 76 13.58 -11.55 -0.20
CA ASP A 76 12.77 -12.72 0.10
C ASP A 76 11.68 -12.47 1.11
N ASN A 77 11.50 -11.24 1.53
CA ASN A 77 10.52 -10.91 2.54
C ASN A 77 9.10 -10.98 1.96
N PRO A 78 8.21 -11.81 2.53
CA PRO A 78 6.84 -11.90 2.04
C PRO A 78 6.11 -10.57 2.03
N LEU A 79 6.51 -9.63 2.87
CA LEU A 79 5.92 -8.31 2.90
C LEU A 79 6.06 -7.62 1.54
N LEU A 80 7.19 -7.80 0.87
CA LEU A 80 7.38 -7.23 -0.45
C LEU A 80 6.36 -7.74 -1.45
N GLY A 81 6.09 -9.03 -1.42
CA GLY A 81 5.09 -9.61 -2.32
C GLY A 81 3.73 -9.01 -2.08
N LYS A 82 3.38 -8.81 -0.80
CA LYS A 82 2.09 -8.21 -0.46
C LYS A 82 2.02 -6.78 -0.95
N MET A 83 3.10 -6.01 -0.78
CA MET A 83 3.12 -4.63 -1.24
C MET A 83 2.98 -4.55 -2.76
N TRP A 84 3.69 -5.41 -3.49
CA TRP A 84 3.61 -5.41 -4.94
C TRP A 84 2.22 -5.81 -5.44
N ASP A 85 1.58 -6.77 -4.77
CA ASP A 85 0.23 -7.16 -5.14
C ASP A 85 -0.73 -6.00 -4.96
N VAL A 86 -0.61 -5.26 -3.87
CA VAL A 86 -1.46 -4.10 -3.62
C VAL A 86 -1.19 -3.01 -4.64
N GLU A 87 0.07 -2.77 -4.96
CA GLU A 87 0.40 -1.75 -5.95
C GLU A 87 -0.19 -2.08 -7.31
N LYS A 88 -0.17 -3.35 -7.70
CA LYS A 88 -0.77 -3.75 -8.96
C LYS A 88 -2.27 -3.54 -8.96
N LEU A 89 -2.93 -3.89 -7.86
CA LEU A 89 -4.37 -3.68 -7.75
C LEU A 89 -4.70 -2.19 -7.79
N TYR A 90 -3.92 -1.40 -7.10
CA TYR A 90 -4.13 0.04 -7.07
C TYR A 90 -3.98 0.63 -8.48
N GLU A 91 -2.93 0.24 -9.19
CA GLU A 91 -2.73 0.75 -10.54
C GLU A 91 -3.85 0.31 -11.46
N LYS A 92 -4.32 -0.90 -11.30
CA LYS A 92 -5.36 -1.42 -12.16
C LYS A 92 -6.71 -0.79 -11.90
N TYR A 93 -7.04 -0.56 -10.63
CA TYR A 93 -8.40 -0.16 -10.26
C TYR A 93 -8.55 1.32 -10.00
N VAL A 94 -7.53 1.98 -9.50
CA VAL A 94 -7.63 3.37 -9.08
C VAL A 94 -6.94 4.32 -10.03
N MET A 95 -5.68 4.05 -10.32
CA MET A 95 -4.91 4.96 -11.15
C MET A 95 -5.39 4.96 -12.59
N LYS A 96 -5.68 3.78 -13.11
CA LYS A 96 -6.28 3.66 -14.44
C LYS A 96 -5.88 4.74 -15.43
N LYS A 97 -4.64 5.02 -15.51
CA LYS A 97 -4.21 6.03 -16.41
C LYS A 97 -4.51 5.64 -17.82
N PRO A 98 -5.07 6.52 -18.63
CA PRO A 98 -5.25 6.19 -20.03
C PRO A 98 -3.90 5.99 -20.66
N LYS A 99 -3.83 5.00 -21.51
CA LYS A 99 -2.63 4.74 -22.17
C LYS A 99 -2.50 5.64 -23.29
N THR A 100 -2.00 6.70 -23.14
CA THR A 100 -1.89 7.55 -24.25
C THR A 100 -0.77 7.12 -25.10
N LYS A 101 -0.71 6.95 -25.49
CA LYS A 101 0.31 6.72 -26.06
C LYS A 101 0.36 6.37 -26.49
#